data_ce285397d5fc294a9ce7be15a44d2e53
#
_entry.id   ce285397d5fc294a9ce7be15a44d2e53
#
_cell.length_a   1.000
_cell.length_b   1.000
_cell.length_c   1.000
_cell.angle_alpha   90.00
_cell.angle_beta   90.00
_cell.angle_gamma   90.00
#
_symmetry.space_group_name_H-M   'P 1'
#
loop_
_entity.id
_entity.type
_entity.pdbx_description
1 polymer ?
#
loop_
_entity_poly.entity_id
_entity_poly.type
_entity_poly.pdbx_seq_one_letter_code
_entity_poly.pdbx_strand_id
1 'polypeptide(L)'
;MLFRSDVSGKGAPAAIYAALVSGILRSHAPIEPSPAEMLAAVNLSLAERRIAAQFVSIIYAVWDDERRTLLVANSGLPRPIYWHDGKIEVIEATGLPLGLFDEADYDEFSFKAKPGDLFVFYSDGILDARNRHGQSFGPERVEAIIAGCVTKSANCVVNEIFKAVTEHAAGVDAFDDQTVVAIKVKDGSGKRK
;
A
#
# COMPACT_ATOMS: atom_id res chain seq x y z
N MET A 1 -12.44 4.16 -0.48
CA MET A 1 -11.46 3.38 -1.27
C MET A 1 -10.13 4.12 -1.24
N LEU A 2 -9.06 3.37 -1.07
CA LEU A 2 -7.67 3.82 -1.14
C LEU A 2 -6.92 2.87 -2.07
N PHE A 3 -6.07 3.37 -2.93
CA PHE A 3 -5.08 2.53 -3.62
C PHE A 3 -3.73 3.24 -3.70
N ARG A 4 -2.67 2.46 -3.69
CA ARG A 4 -1.32 2.85 -4.08
C ARG A 4 -0.87 1.94 -5.20
N SER A 5 -0.26 2.52 -6.22
CA SER A 5 0.33 1.78 -7.34
C SER A 5 1.80 2.15 -7.51
N ASP A 6 2.57 1.19 -7.95
CA ASP A 6 3.92 1.34 -8.42
C ASP A 6 4.03 0.75 -9.81
N VAL A 7 4.48 1.56 -10.77
CA VAL A 7 4.52 1.19 -12.20
C VAL A 7 5.95 0.91 -12.60
N SER A 8 6.17 -0.24 -13.23
CA SER A 8 7.48 -0.61 -13.76
C SER A 8 8.03 0.39 -14.78
N GLY A 9 9.34 0.62 -14.75
CA GLY A 9 10.02 1.50 -15.69
C GLY A 9 10.02 2.97 -15.26
N LYS A 10 10.52 3.84 -16.13
CA LYS A 10 10.69 5.30 -15.85
C LYS A 10 10.32 6.12 -17.09
N GLY A 11 10.04 7.40 -16.86
CA GLY A 11 9.78 8.38 -17.92
C GLY A 11 8.38 8.29 -18.55
N ALA A 12 8.25 8.76 -19.76
CA ALA A 12 6.95 8.91 -20.44
C ALA A 12 6.15 7.60 -20.60
N PRO A 13 6.75 6.45 -20.92
CA PRO A 13 6.00 5.19 -21.01
C PRO A 13 5.36 4.78 -19.68
N ALA A 14 6.10 4.89 -18.58
CA ALA A 14 5.57 4.58 -17.24
C ALA A 14 4.45 5.55 -16.83
N ALA A 15 4.58 6.85 -17.14
CA ALA A 15 3.55 7.84 -16.85
C ALA A 15 2.26 7.59 -17.64
N ILE A 16 2.36 7.21 -18.91
CA ILE A 16 1.19 6.86 -19.75
C ILE A 16 0.51 5.59 -19.18
N TYR A 17 1.31 4.59 -18.80
CA TYR A 17 0.79 3.36 -18.21
C TYR A 17 0.11 3.61 -16.86
N ALA A 18 0.68 4.46 -16.01
CA ALA A 18 0.05 4.88 -14.75
C ALA A 18 -1.29 5.57 -14.98
N ALA A 19 -1.39 6.44 -16.00
CA ALA A 19 -2.66 7.10 -16.35
C ALA A 19 -3.70 6.08 -16.85
N LEU A 20 -3.30 5.11 -17.68
CA LEU A 20 -4.16 4.02 -18.13
C LEU A 20 -4.69 3.20 -16.94
N VAL A 21 -3.81 2.75 -16.05
CA VAL A 21 -4.16 1.98 -14.84
C VAL A 21 -5.13 2.77 -13.97
N SER A 22 -4.86 4.06 -13.74
CA SER A 22 -5.75 4.94 -12.98
C SER A 22 -7.14 5.06 -13.62
N GLY A 23 -7.20 5.13 -14.95
CA GLY A 23 -8.46 5.17 -15.70
C GLY A 23 -9.26 3.86 -15.55
N ILE A 24 -8.60 2.71 -15.67
CA ILE A 24 -9.20 1.40 -15.51
C ILE A 24 -9.74 1.23 -14.08
N LEU A 25 -8.93 1.51 -13.06
CA LEU A 25 -9.35 1.46 -11.65
C LEU A 25 -10.61 2.30 -11.40
N ARG A 26 -10.64 3.53 -11.91
CA ARG A 26 -11.80 4.44 -11.73
C ARG A 26 -13.06 3.94 -12.44
N SER A 27 -12.92 3.26 -13.58
CA SER A 27 -14.05 2.73 -14.33
C SER A 27 -14.66 1.49 -13.67
N HIS A 28 -13.85 0.66 -13.01
CA HIS A 28 -14.30 -0.55 -12.33
C HIS A 28 -14.77 -0.30 -10.88
N ALA A 29 -14.24 0.72 -10.20
CA ALA A 29 -14.53 1.00 -8.79
C ALA A 29 -16.03 1.09 -8.42
N PRO A 30 -16.95 1.55 -9.26
CA PRO A 30 -18.39 1.52 -8.97
C PRO A 30 -19.03 0.13 -9.11
N ILE A 31 -18.38 -0.81 -9.77
CA ILE A 31 -18.91 -2.11 -10.18
C ILE A 31 -18.38 -3.22 -9.28
N GLU A 32 -17.08 -3.15 -8.95
CA GLU A 32 -16.37 -4.19 -8.21
C GLU A 32 -16.18 -3.79 -6.74
N PRO A 33 -17.00 -4.31 -5.82
CA PRO A 33 -16.91 -3.96 -4.40
C PRO A 33 -15.74 -4.65 -3.69
N SER A 34 -15.30 -5.83 -4.19
CA SER A 34 -14.21 -6.61 -3.62
C SER A 34 -12.85 -6.13 -4.11
N PRO A 35 -11.88 -5.86 -3.22
CA PRO A 35 -10.50 -5.61 -3.61
C PRO A 35 -9.88 -6.69 -4.50
N ALA A 36 -10.13 -7.96 -4.25
CA ALA A 36 -9.59 -9.06 -5.06
C ALA A 36 -10.19 -9.07 -6.47
N GLU A 37 -11.52 -8.92 -6.59
CA GLU A 37 -12.20 -8.82 -7.88
C GLU A 37 -11.75 -7.60 -8.67
N MET A 38 -11.53 -6.46 -7.99
CA MET A 38 -10.96 -5.26 -8.59
C MET A 38 -9.58 -5.53 -9.21
N LEU A 39 -8.66 -6.15 -8.47
CA LEU A 39 -7.33 -6.46 -8.99
C LEU A 39 -7.40 -7.44 -10.16
N ALA A 40 -8.25 -8.46 -10.09
CA ALA A 40 -8.46 -9.42 -11.17
C ALA A 40 -9.01 -8.73 -12.44
N ALA A 41 -10.02 -7.86 -12.32
CA ALA A 41 -10.59 -7.11 -13.44
C ALA A 41 -9.56 -6.16 -14.09
N VAL A 42 -8.76 -5.48 -13.26
CA VAL A 42 -7.66 -4.63 -13.76
C VAL A 42 -6.60 -5.46 -14.47
N ASN A 43 -6.19 -6.60 -13.88
CA ASN A 43 -5.23 -7.51 -14.50
C ASN A 43 -5.69 -7.96 -15.89
N LEU A 44 -6.94 -8.44 -16.00
CA LEU A 44 -7.53 -8.84 -17.29
C LEU A 44 -7.50 -7.71 -18.32
N SER A 45 -7.92 -6.51 -17.91
CA SER A 45 -7.93 -5.33 -18.79
C SER A 45 -6.53 -4.93 -19.28
N LEU A 46 -5.49 -5.14 -18.48
CA LEU A 46 -4.10 -4.88 -18.84
C LEU A 46 -3.52 -6.00 -19.72
N ALA A 47 -3.87 -7.26 -19.45
CA ALA A 47 -3.45 -8.42 -20.21
C ALA A 47 -3.97 -8.36 -21.66
N GLU A 48 -5.22 -7.90 -21.87
CA GLU A 48 -5.78 -7.67 -23.22
C GLU A 48 -5.02 -6.62 -24.03
N ARG A 49 -4.36 -5.66 -23.38
CA ARG A 49 -3.68 -4.52 -24.02
C ARG A 49 -2.16 -4.58 -23.92
N ARG A 50 -1.59 -5.73 -23.72
CA ARG A 50 -0.15 -5.96 -23.45
C ARG A 50 0.78 -4.87 -23.98
N ILE A 51 1.31 -4.08 -23.06
CA ILE A 51 2.42 -3.18 -23.35
C ILE A 51 3.69 -3.89 -22.88
N ALA A 52 4.57 -4.20 -23.84
CA ALA A 52 5.78 -4.98 -23.57
C ALA A 52 6.59 -4.40 -22.41
N ALA A 53 6.97 -5.26 -21.46
CA ALA A 53 7.77 -4.95 -20.28
C ALA A 53 7.14 -3.93 -19.31
N GLN A 54 5.81 -3.70 -19.36
CA GLN A 54 5.10 -2.88 -18.39
C GLN A 54 4.23 -3.75 -17.48
N PHE A 55 4.33 -3.52 -16.19
CA PHE A 55 3.47 -4.11 -15.18
C PHE A 55 3.26 -3.10 -14.04
N VAL A 56 2.32 -3.36 -13.17
CA VAL A 56 2.06 -2.49 -12.03
C VAL A 56 1.76 -3.31 -10.78
N SER A 57 2.36 -2.92 -9.67
CA SER A 57 2.02 -3.44 -8.34
C SER A 57 1.04 -2.49 -7.66
N ILE A 58 -0.04 -3.03 -7.07
CA ILE A 58 -1.09 -2.24 -6.43
C ILE A 58 -1.49 -2.87 -5.10
N ILE A 59 -1.62 -2.05 -4.07
CA ILE A 59 -2.46 -2.35 -2.91
C ILE A 59 -3.77 -1.61 -3.09
N TYR A 60 -4.86 -2.35 -3.05
CA TYR A 60 -6.21 -1.81 -3.11
C TYR A 60 -6.94 -2.10 -1.81
N ALA A 61 -7.47 -1.05 -1.17
CA ALA A 61 -8.15 -1.17 0.10
C ALA A 61 -9.49 -0.41 0.10
N VAL A 62 -10.52 -1.05 0.65
CA VAL A 62 -11.86 -0.49 0.78
C VAL A 62 -12.24 -0.43 2.26
N TRP A 63 -12.60 0.77 2.73
CA TRP A 63 -13.13 0.98 4.08
C TRP A 63 -14.66 1.02 4.05
N ASP A 64 -15.29 0.12 4.81
CA ASP A 64 -16.72 0.14 5.10
C ASP A 64 -16.94 0.83 6.47
N ASP A 65 -17.49 2.04 6.44
CA ASP A 65 -17.68 2.86 7.64
C ASP A 65 -18.81 2.33 8.55
N GLU A 66 -19.81 1.69 7.97
CA GLU A 66 -20.93 1.11 8.74
C GLU A 66 -20.49 -0.14 9.49
N ARG A 67 -19.78 -1.02 8.80
CA ARG A 67 -19.26 -2.27 9.37
C ARG A 67 -17.94 -2.09 10.11
N ARG A 68 -17.30 -0.94 9.95
CA ARG A 68 -15.94 -0.64 10.45
C ARG A 68 -14.94 -1.71 10.00
N THR A 69 -15.00 -2.06 8.74
CA THR A 69 -14.20 -3.13 8.15
C THR A 69 -13.30 -2.57 7.07
N LEU A 70 -12.03 -2.93 7.11
CA LEU A 70 -11.08 -2.70 6.03
C LEU A 70 -10.90 -3.99 5.24
N LEU A 71 -11.19 -3.94 3.93
CA LEU A 71 -10.87 -5.00 2.98
C LEU A 71 -9.60 -4.62 2.24
N VAL A 72 -8.68 -5.57 2.06
CA VAL A 72 -7.37 -5.33 1.43
C VAL A 72 -7.02 -6.46 0.48
N ALA A 73 -6.57 -6.12 -0.73
CA ALA A 73 -5.87 -7.03 -1.63
C ALA A 73 -4.58 -6.38 -2.13
N ASN A 74 -3.58 -7.21 -2.47
CA ASN A 74 -2.24 -6.76 -2.86
C ASN A 74 -1.75 -7.51 -4.10
N SER A 75 -1.14 -6.80 -5.03
CA SER A 75 -0.53 -7.33 -6.23
C SER A 75 0.95 -6.94 -6.34
N GLY A 76 1.76 -7.37 -5.37
CA GLY A 76 3.22 -7.27 -5.44
C GLY A 76 3.87 -6.08 -4.73
N LEU A 77 3.15 -5.30 -3.93
CA LEU A 77 3.74 -4.30 -3.03
C LEU A 77 4.14 -4.91 -1.68
N PRO A 78 4.98 -4.25 -0.86
CA PRO A 78 5.30 -4.69 0.48
C PRO A 78 4.05 -4.92 1.32
N ARG A 79 4.09 -5.97 2.16
CA ARG A 79 2.97 -6.33 3.02
C ARG A 79 2.67 -5.24 4.03
N PRO A 80 1.39 -4.77 4.14
CA PRO A 80 1.01 -3.74 5.10
C PRO A 80 1.10 -4.24 6.54
N ILE A 81 1.18 -3.30 7.45
CA ILE A 81 1.19 -3.57 8.89
C ILE A 81 -0.15 -3.16 9.50
N TYR A 82 -0.71 -4.04 10.31
CA TYR A 82 -1.87 -3.79 11.16
C TYR A 82 -1.46 -3.82 12.63
N TRP A 83 -1.68 -2.71 13.33
CA TRP A 83 -1.54 -2.67 14.77
C TRP A 83 -2.91 -2.73 15.43
N HIS A 84 -3.11 -3.73 16.29
CA HIS A 84 -4.37 -4.04 16.95
C HIS A 84 -4.13 -4.65 18.33
N ASP A 85 -4.92 -4.24 19.34
CA ASP A 85 -4.86 -4.78 20.70
C ASP A 85 -3.43 -4.91 21.28
N GLY A 86 -2.56 -3.92 21.01
CA GLY A 86 -1.19 -3.89 21.51
C GLY A 86 -0.18 -4.74 20.74
N LYS A 87 -0.57 -5.30 19.60
CA LYS A 87 0.27 -6.18 18.77
C LYS A 87 0.42 -5.64 17.36
N ILE A 88 1.56 -5.93 16.78
CA ILE A 88 1.82 -5.76 15.34
C ILE A 88 1.50 -7.08 14.65
N GLU A 89 0.75 -7.00 13.57
CA GLU A 89 0.45 -8.08 12.65
C GLU A 89 0.80 -7.63 11.23
N VAL A 90 1.58 -8.44 10.51
CA VAL A 90 1.83 -8.23 9.09
C VAL A 90 0.65 -8.80 8.32
N ILE A 91 0.03 -7.98 7.48
CA ILE A 91 -1.07 -8.43 6.62
C ILE A 91 -0.49 -9.29 5.51
N GLU A 92 -0.79 -10.58 5.53
CA GLU A 92 -0.23 -11.57 4.59
C GLU A 92 -0.82 -11.47 3.16
N ALA A 93 -1.34 -10.30 2.79
CA ALA A 93 -1.82 -10.02 1.45
C ALA A 93 -0.63 -9.99 0.49
N THR A 94 -0.58 -10.95 -0.41
CA THR A 94 0.43 -11.08 -1.46
C THR A 94 -0.26 -11.34 -2.80
N GLY A 95 0.46 -11.10 -3.90
CA GLY A 95 -0.06 -11.37 -5.23
C GLY A 95 0.94 -10.98 -6.31
N LEU A 96 0.66 -11.41 -7.53
CA LEU A 96 1.50 -11.12 -8.70
C LEU A 96 1.20 -9.70 -9.23
N PRO A 97 2.21 -8.97 -9.73
CA PRO A 97 2.00 -7.69 -10.38
C PRO A 97 1.01 -7.80 -11.55
N LEU A 98 0.16 -6.78 -11.68
CA LEU A 98 -0.89 -6.72 -12.71
C LEU A 98 -0.28 -6.47 -14.10
N GLY A 99 -0.83 -7.13 -15.11
CA GLY A 99 -0.40 -7.02 -16.49
C GLY A 99 0.83 -7.86 -16.85
N LEU A 100 1.39 -8.60 -15.87
CA LEU A 100 2.54 -9.48 -16.08
C LEU A 100 2.12 -10.90 -16.50
N PHE A 101 1.03 -11.40 -15.92
CA PHE A 101 0.48 -12.74 -16.19
C PHE A 101 -0.97 -12.63 -16.66
N ASP A 102 -1.39 -13.51 -17.59
CA ASP A 102 -2.75 -13.51 -18.14
C ASP A 102 -3.78 -13.90 -17.08
N GLU A 103 -3.45 -14.92 -16.27
CA GLU A 103 -4.27 -15.40 -15.19
C GLU A 103 -3.53 -15.18 -13.87
N ALA A 104 -4.16 -14.47 -12.95
CA ALA A 104 -3.66 -14.25 -11.61
C ALA A 104 -4.85 -14.13 -10.64
N ASP A 105 -4.78 -14.88 -9.55
CA ASP A 105 -5.72 -14.80 -8.45
C ASP A 105 -5.15 -13.89 -7.37
N TYR A 106 -6.04 -13.19 -6.67
CA TYR A 106 -5.70 -12.28 -5.59
C TYR A 106 -6.49 -12.61 -4.34
N ASP A 107 -5.80 -12.74 -3.22
CA ASP A 107 -6.42 -12.94 -1.92
C ASP A 107 -6.98 -11.63 -1.38
N GLU A 108 -8.15 -11.73 -0.72
CA GLU A 108 -8.76 -10.62 0.02
C GLU A 108 -8.70 -10.88 1.51
N PHE A 109 -8.24 -9.88 2.26
CA PHE A 109 -8.17 -9.90 3.71
C PHE A 109 -9.15 -8.90 4.30
N SER A 110 -9.90 -9.32 5.32
CA SER A 110 -10.93 -8.53 5.97
C SER A 110 -10.60 -8.31 7.44
N PHE A 111 -10.53 -7.04 7.86
CA PHE A 111 -10.19 -6.64 9.23
C PHE A 111 -11.32 -5.82 9.84
N LYS A 112 -11.96 -6.37 10.86
CA LYS A 112 -12.93 -5.61 11.66
C LYS A 112 -12.19 -4.75 12.68
N ALA A 113 -12.10 -3.46 12.40
CA ALA A 113 -11.27 -2.54 13.15
C ALA A 113 -12.00 -1.91 14.34
N LYS A 114 -11.25 -1.66 15.42
CA LYS A 114 -11.69 -0.96 16.61
C LYS A 114 -11.08 0.44 16.69
N PRO A 115 -11.66 1.36 17.47
CA PRO A 115 -11.01 2.63 17.78
C PRO A 115 -9.60 2.43 18.33
N GLY A 116 -8.65 3.18 17.80
CA GLY A 116 -7.24 3.06 18.16
C GLY A 116 -6.42 2.18 17.24
N ASP A 117 -7.05 1.31 16.46
CA ASP A 117 -6.35 0.48 15.46
C ASP A 117 -5.66 1.35 14.40
N LEU A 118 -4.55 0.83 13.87
CA LEU A 118 -3.72 1.52 12.91
C LEU A 118 -3.31 0.57 11.78
N PHE A 119 -3.56 0.98 10.55
CA PHE A 119 -3.05 0.32 9.34
C PHE A 119 -1.97 1.20 8.71
N VAL A 120 -0.85 0.58 8.32
CA VAL A 120 0.26 1.28 7.67
C VAL A 120 0.63 0.57 6.39
N PHE A 121 0.58 1.32 5.29
CA PHE A 121 0.97 0.90 3.95
C PHE A 121 2.21 1.69 3.54
N TYR A 122 3.17 1.05 2.89
CA TYR A 122 4.41 1.69 2.46
C TYR A 122 4.94 1.09 1.17
N SER A 123 5.82 1.83 0.50
CA SER A 123 6.50 1.35 -0.70
C SER A 123 7.78 0.59 -0.36
N ASP A 124 8.25 -0.17 -1.32
CA ASP A 124 9.59 -0.77 -1.33
C ASP A 124 10.69 0.29 -1.20
N GLY A 125 10.54 1.50 -1.79
CA GLY A 125 11.47 2.59 -1.61
C GLY A 125 11.70 3.01 -0.14
N ILE A 126 10.77 2.67 0.78
CA ILE A 126 10.99 2.81 2.23
C ILE A 126 11.90 1.70 2.74
N LEU A 127 11.60 0.44 2.39
CA LEU A 127 12.36 -0.72 2.87
C LEU A 127 13.77 -0.77 2.30
N ASP A 128 13.91 -0.41 1.03
CA ASP A 128 15.14 -0.51 0.26
C ASP A 128 16.04 0.74 0.38
N ALA A 129 15.60 1.76 1.12
CA ALA A 129 16.42 2.93 1.42
C ALA A 129 17.77 2.51 2.02
N ARG A 130 18.88 2.87 1.37
CA ARG A 130 20.21 2.39 1.74
C ARG A 130 21.02 3.44 2.50
N ASN A 131 21.79 2.98 3.47
CA ASN A 131 22.80 3.80 4.12
C ASN A 131 24.12 3.77 3.32
N ARG A 132 25.13 4.54 3.79
CA ARG A 132 26.47 4.63 3.19
C ARG A 132 27.23 3.29 3.12
N HIS A 133 26.79 2.29 3.88
CA HIS A 133 27.35 0.94 3.89
C HIS A 133 26.57 -0.03 2.98
N GLY A 134 25.56 0.47 2.25
CA GLY A 134 24.71 -0.33 1.36
C GLY A 134 23.65 -1.17 2.08
N GLN A 135 23.44 -0.99 3.39
CA GLN A 135 22.45 -1.71 4.16
C GLN A 135 21.07 -1.09 3.97
N SER A 136 20.06 -1.90 3.67
CA SER A 136 18.66 -1.47 3.54
C SER A 136 18.06 -1.09 4.89
N PHE A 137 17.04 -0.25 4.88
CA PHE A 137 16.29 0.16 6.06
C PHE A 137 15.57 -1.04 6.71
N GLY A 138 14.84 -1.79 5.91
CA GLY A 138 14.20 -3.05 6.29
C GLY A 138 12.87 -2.90 7.04
N PRO A 139 12.07 -3.98 7.10
CA PRO A 139 10.76 -3.97 7.73
C PRO A 139 10.83 -3.87 9.26
N GLU A 140 11.87 -4.41 9.90
CA GLU A 140 11.99 -4.43 11.37
C GLU A 140 12.06 -3.02 11.96
N ARG A 141 12.70 -2.07 11.24
CA ARG A 141 12.74 -0.66 11.67
C ARG A 141 11.39 0.02 11.52
N VAL A 142 10.63 -0.30 10.47
CA VAL A 142 9.27 0.20 10.27
C VAL A 142 8.38 -0.28 11.41
N GLU A 143 8.41 -1.56 11.75
CA GLU A 143 7.65 -2.16 12.84
C GLU A 143 7.99 -1.52 14.19
N ALA A 144 9.28 -1.34 14.49
CA ALA A 144 9.73 -0.71 15.73
C ALA A 144 9.23 0.75 15.88
N ILE A 145 9.22 1.51 14.78
CA ILE A 145 8.69 2.89 14.76
C ILE A 145 7.18 2.89 14.99
N ILE A 146 6.45 2.01 14.32
CA ILE A 146 5.00 1.87 14.50
C ILE A 146 4.70 1.56 15.96
N ALA A 147 5.37 0.57 16.56
CA ALA A 147 5.20 0.21 17.97
C ALA A 147 5.42 1.40 18.92
N GLY A 148 6.40 2.25 18.64
CA GLY A 148 6.69 3.46 19.43
C GLY A 148 5.71 4.62 19.22
N CYS A 149 4.88 4.57 18.16
CA CYS A 149 3.98 5.66 17.77
C CYS A 149 2.49 5.34 17.88
N VAL A 150 2.10 4.14 18.29
CA VAL A 150 0.71 3.65 18.25
C VAL A 150 -0.29 4.49 19.05
N THR A 151 0.13 5.14 20.12
CA THR A 151 -0.73 6.05 20.90
C THR A 151 -0.88 7.44 20.30
N LYS A 152 -0.08 7.76 19.28
CA LYS A 152 -0.03 9.07 18.64
C LYS A 152 -0.96 9.12 17.41
N SER A 153 -0.93 10.22 16.67
CA SER A 153 -1.71 10.39 15.44
C SER A 153 -1.09 9.62 14.26
N ALA A 154 -1.90 9.34 13.23
CA ALA A 154 -1.41 8.78 11.96
C ALA A 154 -0.26 9.61 11.35
N ASN A 155 -0.39 10.95 11.38
CA ASN A 155 0.68 11.85 10.90
C ASN A 155 1.99 11.66 11.66
N CYS A 156 1.94 11.37 12.96
CA CYS A 156 3.15 11.10 13.73
C CYS A 156 3.87 9.85 13.22
N VAL A 157 3.13 8.78 12.93
CA VAL A 157 3.69 7.54 12.37
C VAL A 157 4.39 7.81 11.04
N VAL A 158 3.71 8.52 10.13
CA VAL A 158 4.28 8.90 8.82
C VAL A 158 5.56 9.71 8.98
N ASN A 159 5.53 10.74 9.83
CA ASN A 159 6.68 11.64 10.02
C ASN A 159 7.87 10.90 10.66
N GLU A 160 7.65 10.03 11.63
CA GLU A 160 8.73 9.27 12.27
C GLU A 160 9.36 8.25 11.32
N ILE A 161 8.56 7.61 10.44
CA ILE A 161 9.10 6.72 9.40
C ILE A 161 10.01 7.51 8.46
N PHE A 162 9.53 8.64 7.88
CA PHE A 162 10.36 9.45 6.97
C PHE A 162 11.61 10.01 7.65
N LYS A 163 11.50 10.47 8.89
CA LYS A 163 12.63 10.92 9.68
C LYS A 163 13.69 9.83 9.84
N ALA A 164 13.27 8.63 10.26
CA ALA A 164 14.16 7.50 10.47
C ALA A 164 14.81 7.02 9.16
N VAL A 165 14.06 7.00 8.04
CA VAL A 165 14.60 6.70 6.71
C VAL A 165 15.66 7.71 6.30
N THR A 166 15.41 9.01 6.49
CA THR A 166 16.34 10.10 6.19
C THR A 166 17.62 9.99 7.02
N GLU A 167 17.49 9.72 8.32
CA GLU A 167 18.61 9.52 9.23
C GLU A 167 19.43 8.27 8.85
N HIS A 168 18.77 7.17 8.46
CA HIS A 168 19.42 5.95 8.01
C HIS A 168 20.20 6.18 6.71
N ALA A 169 19.59 6.85 5.73
CA ALA A 169 20.22 7.14 4.45
C ALA A 169 21.44 8.05 4.60
N ALA A 170 21.46 8.92 5.62
CA ALA A 170 22.60 9.79 5.96
C ALA A 170 23.17 10.54 4.73
N GLY A 171 22.30 11.05 3.86
CA GLY A 171 22.63 11.81 2.65
C GLY A 171 22.90 10.95 1.40
N VAL A 172 22.59 9.64 1.43
CA VAL A 172 22.50 8.82 0.22
C VAL A 172 21.17 9.15 -0.47
N ASP A 173 21.21 9.40 -1.78
CA ASP A 173 20.00 9.68 -2.56
C ASP A 173 19.04 8.49 -2.56
N ALA A 174 17.74 8.78 -2.55
CA ALA A 174 16.72 7.77 -2.65
C ALA A 174 16.81 7.08 -4.03
N PHE A 175 16.81 5.76 -4.02
CA PHE A 175 16.87 4.94 -5.23
C PHE A 175 15.50 4.83 -5.91
N ASP A 176 14.42 4.90 -5.11
CA ASP A 176 13.04 4.75 -5.55
C ASP A 176 12.09 5.67 -4.79
N ASP A 177 10.85 5.79 -5.28
CA ASP A 177 9.80 6.62 -4.69
C ASP A 177 9.38 6.11 -3.31
N GLN A 178 9.39 7.02 -2.35
CA GLN A 178 9.06 6.72 -0.96
C GLN A 178 7.63 7.18 -0.65
N THR A 179 6.77 6.24 -0.30
CA THR A 179 5.37 6.51 0.07
C THR A 179 5.03 5.80 1.38
N VAL A 180 4.33 6.51 2.26
CA VAL A 180 3.74 5.94 3.49
C VAL A 180 2.32 6.46 3.63
N VAL A 181 1.38 5.56 3.89
CA VAL A 181 -0.01 5.89 4.23
C VAL A 181 -0.36 5.23 5.55
N ALA A 182 -0.81 6.03 6.52
CA ALA A 182 -1.27 5.54 7.81
C ALA A 182 -2.75 5.87 8.02
N ILE A 183 -3.55 4.85 8.36
CA ILE A 183 -4.97 4.98 8.65
C ILE A 183 -5.18 4.62 10.12
N LYS A 184 -5.55 5.63 10.95
CA LYS A 184 -5.88 5.41 12.34
C LYS A 184 -7.39 5.48 12.55
N VAL A 185 -7.94 4.41 13.10
CA VAL A 185 -9.38 4.29 13.36
C VAL A 185 -9.76 5.15 14.57
N LYS A 186 -10.72 6.07 14.38
CA LYS A 186 -11.20 6.96 15.43
C LYS A 186 -12.48 6.43 16.08
N ASP A 187 -12.78 6.91 17.28
CA ASP A 187 -14.11 6.72 17.87
C ASP A 187 -15.19 7.32 16.96
N GLY A 188 -16.30 6.60 16.77
CA GLY A 188 -17.40 6.99 15.88
C GLY A 188 -18.24 8.20 16.31
N SER A 189 -17.74 9.07 17.20
CA SER A 189 -18.46 10.26 17.71
C SER A 189 -18.30 11.53 16.87
N GLY A 190 -17.65 11.44 15.71
CA GLY A 190 -17.48 12.57 14.79
C GLY A 190 -18.70 12.76 13.90
N LYS A 191 -19.65 13.63 14.30
CA LYS A 191 -20.70 14.13 13.38
C LYS A 191 -20.04 14.62 12.09
N ARG A 192 -20.47 14.05 10.94
CA ARG A 192 -20.23 14.68 9.64
C ARG A 192 -20.77 16.11 9.68
N LYS A 193 -19.89 17.12 9.57
CA LYS A 193 -20.27 18.48 9.22
C LYS A 193 -20.31 18.60 7.71
#